data_a85bf62bda120c591b47b95a37b5161d
#
_entry.id   a85bf62bda120c591b47b95a37b5161d
#
_cell.length_a   1.000
_cell.length_b   1.000
_cell.length_c   1.000
_cell.angle_alpha   90.00
_cell.angle_beta   90.00
_cell.angle_gamma   90.00
#
_symmetry.space_group_name_H-M   'P 1'
#
loop_
_entity.id
_entity.type
_entity.pdbx_description
1 polymer ?
#
loop_
_entity_poly.entity_id
_entity_poly.type
_entity_poly.pdbx_seq_one_letter_code
_entity_poly.pdbx_strand_id
1 'polypeptide(L)'
;MTSINCFGDIMYEQHIHLDEYENSNDSLVKSVKFKVGGSAFNTANGLAEMGHKVNLISSIGTDIEGEYLKEILKNIKNINTDYVDFRNSETSKVFALINNSKEHKFLSFRCNNIYLKKILENFKIQKNDFLHISGYSFQDSNSKIISNDLIEKCKTNSGILSIDPSLNYAKNFNSIERDYCIDYFFPNQEEASIISGVSNYEESAKILHAKKINNIIITLGNNGCYFSNSFHRKLYKPHSICDHSLTIGAGDNFVAGFISAKINQFSVEECVQSASKSAFDYITNSNYK
;
A
#
# COMPACT_ATOMS: atom_id res chain seq x y z
N MET A 1 12.94 -9.04 18.25
CA MET A 1 12.73 -9.02 16.78
C MET A 1 11.81 -7.85 16.49
N THR A 2 12.07 -7.10 15.44
CA THR A 2 11.22 -6.00 14.97
C THR A 2 9.91 -6.57 14.46
N SER A 3 8.76 -6.10 14.97
CA SER A 3 7.45 -6.45 14.44
C SER A 3 7.11 -5.56 13.26
N ILE A 4 6.41 -6.10 12.29
CA ILE A 4 5.89 -5.36 11.14
C ILE A 4 4.38 -5.39 11.22
N ASN A 5 3.77 -4.22 11.20
CA ASN A 5 2.34 -4.04 11.33
C ASN A 5 1.85 -3.29 10.10
N CYS A 6 1.02 -3.92 9.28
CA CYS A 6 0.43 -3.33 8.08
C CYS A 6 -1.05 -3.05 8.36
N PHE A 7 -1.44 -1.79 8.27
CA PHE A 7 -2.80 -1.34 8.50
C PHE A 7 -3.46 -0.81 7.24
N GLY A 8 -4.64 -1.31 6.93
CA GLY A 8 -5.49 -0.86 5.84
C GLY A 8 -6.33 -1.97 5.23
N ASP A 9 -6.71 -1.80 3.98
CA ASP A 9 -7.67 -2.67 3.33
C ASP A 9 -7.09 -4.04 2.95
N ILE A 10 -7.94 -5.05 3.11
CA ILE A 10 -7.96 -6.27 2.33
C ILE A 10 -9.25 -6.29 1.52
N MET A 11 -9.20 -6.63 0.24
CA MET A 11 -10.31 -6.49 -0.68
C MET A 11 -10.47 -7.71 -1.56
N TYR A 12 -11.72 -8.05 -1.88
CA TYR A 12 -12.06 -8.98 -2.94
C TYR A 12 -11.92 -8.27 -4.28
N GLU A 13 -10.95 -8.65 -5.08
CA GLU A 13 -10.59 -7.96 -6.30
C GLU A 13 -10.95 -8.77 -7.53
N GLN A 14 -11.68 -8.15 -8.47
CA GLN A 14 -12.03 -8.72 -9.75
C GLN A 14 -11.31 -7.99 -10.88
N HIS A 15 -10.46 -8.70 -11.61
CA HIS A 15 -9.83 -8.21 -12.83
C HIS A 15 -10.71 -8.58 -14.03
N ILE A 16 -11.37 -7.57 -14.59
CA ILE A 16 -12.33 -7.70 -15.69
C ILE A 16 -11.65 -7.24 -16.97
N HIS A 17 -11.33 -8.18 -17.85
CA HIS A 17 -10.66 -7.91 -19.10
C HIS A 17 -11.69 -7.60 -20.20
N LEU A 18 -11.53 -6.44 -20.86
CA LEU A 18 -12.36 -5.92 -21.93
C LEU A 18 -11.50 -5.72 -23.19
N ASP A 19 -12.14 -5.57 -24.35
CA ASP A 19 -11.43 -5.12 -25.56
C ASP A 19 -11.01 -3.66 -25.45
N GLU A 20 -11.99 -2.78 -25.27
CA GLU A 20 -11.83 -1.35 -25.12
C GLU A 20 -12.86 -0.83 -24.10
N TYR A 21 -12.62 0.36 -23.56
CA TYR A 21 -13.63 1.09 -22.78
C TYR A 21 -14.59 1.79 -23.77
N GLU A 22 -15.51 1.03 -24.31
CA GLU A 22 -16.50 1.62 -25.23
C GLU A 22 -17.49 2.53 -24.48
N ASN A 23 -17.89 3.62 -25.13
CA ASN A 23 -19.01 4.45 -24.69
C ASN A 23 -20.36 3.80 -25.03
N SER A 24 -20.44 2.49 -25.13
CA SER A 24 -21.63 1.72 -25.41
C SER A 24 -22.35 1.33 -24.13
N ASN A 25 -23.64 1.13 -24.19
CA ASN A 25 -24.45 0.68 -23.06
C ASN A 25 -24.23 -0.82 -22.76
N ASP A 26 -23.45 -1.51 -23.58
CA ASP A 26 -23.14 -2.94 -23.44
C ASP A 26 -21.69 -3.19 -23.87
N SER A 27 -20.94 -3.89 -23.06
CA SER A 27 -19.54 -4.21 -23.32
C SER A 27 -19.29 -5.69 -23.01
N LEU A 28 -18.72 -6.40 -23.98
CA LEU A 28 -18.40 -7.81 -23.81
C LEU A 28 -17.16 -7.99 -22.95
N VAL A 29 -17.31 -8.75 -21.88
CA VAL A 29 -16.20 -9.15 -20.99
C VAL A 29 -15.52 -10.40 -21.56
N LYS A 30 -14.20 -10.34 -21.77
CA LYS A 30 -13.39 -11.49 -22.23
C LYS A 30 -13.10 -12.50 -21.14
N SER A 31 -12.75 -12.00 -19.98
CA SER A 31 -12.46 -12.85 -18.81
C SER A 31 -12.59 -12.08 -17.51
N VAL A 32 -12.87 -12.82 -16.43
CA VAL A 32 -12.85 -12.29 -15.06
C VAL A 32 -11.91 -13.17 -14.25
N LYS A 33 -10.98 -12.54 -13.54
CA LYS A 33 -10.09 -13.22 -12.60
C LYS A 33 -10.30 -12.65 -11.20
N PHE A 34 -10.25 -13.51 -10.20
CA PHE A 34 -10.42 -13.15 -8.81
C PHE A 34 -9.08 -13.17 -8.10
N LYS A 35 -8.85 -12.16 -7.25
CA LYS A 35 -7.65 -12.06 -6.43
C LYS A 35 -7.99 -11.52 -5.04
N VAL A 36 -7.10 -11.76 -4.11
CA VAL A 36 -7.04 -10.97 -2.89
C VAL A 36 -6.24 -9.72 -3.20
N GLY A 37 -6.79 -8.56 -2.94
CA GLY A 37 -6.16 -7.26 -3.16
C GLY A 37 -6.25 -6.36 -1.93
N GLY A 38 -6.00 -5.09 -2.15
CA GLY A 38 -5.91 -4.07 -1.11
C GLY A 38 -4.45 -3.73 -0.80
N SER A 39 -4.13 -2.44 -0.79
CA SER A 39 -2.73 -1.96 -0.70
C SER A 39 -2.03 -2.48 0.56
N ALA A 40 -2.67 -2.41 1.74
CA ALA A 40 -2.07 -2.91 2.98
C ALA A 40 -1.86 -4.42 2.95
N PHE A 41 -2.82 -5.18 2.39
CA PHE A 41 -2.66 -6.63 2.23
C PHE A 41 -1.53 -6.96 1.24
N ASN A 42 -1.45 -6.29 0.10
CA ASN A 42 -0.40 -6.54 -0.88
C ASN A 42 1.00 -6.30 -0.29
N THR A 43 1.17 -5.21 0.47
CA THR A 43 2.44 -4.93 1.17
C THR A 43 2.74 -5.99 2.23
N ALA A 44 1.74 -6.38 3.03
CA ALA A 44 1.89 -7.43 4.05
C ALA A 44 2.25 -8.79 3.42
N ASN A 45 1.59 -9.15 2.32
CA ASN A 45 1.86 -10.39 1.60
C ASN A 45 3.27 -10.40 0.99
N GLY A 46 3.68 -9.31 0.35
CA GLY A 46 5.04 -9.18 -0.18
C GLY A 46 6.11 -9.35 0.90
N LEU A 47 5.92 -8.75 2.07
CA LEU A 47 6.80 -8.91 3.23
C LEU A 47 6.79 -10.36 3.76
N ALA A 48 5.62 -10.99 3.82
CA ALA A 48 5.47 -12.38 4.27
C ALA A 48 6.15 -13.38 3.32
N GLU A 49 6.08 -13.15 2.01
CA GLU A 49 6.79 -13.93 0.99
C GLU A 49 8.32 -13.79 1.11
N MET A 50 8.81 -12.63 1.58
CA MET A 50 10.23 -12.41 1.91
C MET A 50 10.62 -13.01 3.28
N GLY A 51 9.73 -13.73 3.95
CA GLY A 51 9.99 -14.45 5.19
C GLY A 51 9.77 -13.65 6.48
N HIS A 52 9.27 -12.43 6.41
CA HIS A 52 8.95 -11.64 7.60
C HIS A 52 7.61 -12.02 8.21
N LYS A 53 7.54 -12.08 9.55
CA LYS A 53 6.26 -12.17 10.25
C LYS A 53 5.58 -10.81 10.27
N VAL A 54 4.36 -10.74 9.77
CA VAL A 54 3.60 -9.48 9.60
C VAL A 54 2.26 -9.58 10.31
N ASN A 55 1.93 -8.60 11.10
CA ASN A 55 0.58 -8.42 11.63
C ASN A 55 -0.24 -7.63 10.59
N LEU A 56 -1.28 -8.26 10.05
CA LEU A 56 -2.25 -7.56 9.20
C LEU A 56 -3.37 -7.03 10.08
N ILE A 57 -3.54 -5.70 10.08
CA ILE A 57 -4.59 -5.00 10.81
C ILE A 57 -5.63 -4.55 9.78
N SER A 58 -6.77 -5.21 9.75
CA SER A 58 -7.79 -4.98 8.72
C SER A 58 -9.16 -5.45 9.19
N SER A 59 -10.17 -5.30 8.34
CA SER A 59 -11.49 -5.91 8.56
C SER A 59 -12.04 -6.53 7.29
N ILE A 60 -12.83 -7.58 7.45
CA ILE A 60 -13.47 -8.35 6.37
C ILE A 60 -14.93 -8.57 6.76
N GLY A 61 -15.84 -8.52 5.79
CA GLY A 61 -17.22 -8.90 5.97
C GLY A 61 -17.39 -10.40 6.22
N THR A 62 -18.61 -10.81 6.58
CA THR A 62 -18.99 -12.23 6.71
C THR A 62 -19.92 -12.68 5.58
N ASP A 63 -19.87 -11.99 4.45
CA ASP A 63 -20.49 -12.37 3.19
C ASP A 63 -19.66 -13.47 2.46
N ILE A 64 -20.13 -13.90 1.30
CA ILE A 64 -19.48 -14.98 0.51
C ILE A 64 -18.04 -14.61 0.16
N GLU A 65 -17.80 -13.37 -0.24
CA GLU A 65 -16.49 -12.87 -0.59
C GLU A 65 -15.57 -12.80 0.65
N GLY A 66 -16.13 -12.46 1.80
CA GLY A 66 -15.39 -12.44 3.07
C GLY A 66 -14.97 -13.83 3.52
N GLU A 67 -15.82 -14.82 3.42
CA GLU A 67 -15.45 -16.22 3.71
C GLU A 67 -14.38 -16.73 2.72
N TYR A 68 -14.44 -16.34 1.45
CA TYR A 68 -13.39 -16.63 0.47
C TYR A 68 -12.04 -16.03 0.87
N LEU A 69 -12.01 -14.74 1.24
CA LEU A 69 -10.78 -14.07 1.71
C LEU A 69 -10.23 -14.74 2.96
N LYS A 70 -11.08 -15.10 3.90
CA LYS A 70 -10.72 -15.77 5.15
C LYS A 70 -10.04 -17.12 4.92
N GLU A 71 -10.58 -17.91 3.99
CA GLU A 71 -9.96 -19.20 3.62
C GLU A 71 -8.58 -19.02 2.97
N ILE A 72 -8.41 -18.00 2.15
CA ILE A 72 -7.09 -17.69 1.56
C ILE A 72 -6.12 -17.27 2.66
N LEU A 73 -6.52 -16.35 3.54
CA LEU A 73 -5.67 -15.84 4.62
C LEU A 73 -5.15 -16.96 5.53
N LYS A 74 -5.95 -17.99 5.82
CA LYS A 74 -5.52 -19.14 6.63
C LYS A 74 -4.33 -19.89 6.01
N ASN A 75 -4.18 -19.83 4.70
CA ASN A 75 -3.14 -20.55 3.96
C ASN A 75 -1.89 -19.70 3.69
N ILE A 76 -1.93 -18.39 3.97
CA ILE A 76 -0.76 -17.52 3.80
C ILE A 76 0.15 -17.65 5.03
N LYS A 77 1.36 -18.12 4.78
CA LYS A 77 2.37 -18.20 5.84
C LYS A 77 2.86 -16.81 6.23
N ASN A 78 3.27 -16.66 7.48
CA ASN A 78 3.89 -15.45 8.03
C ASN A 78 2.96 -14.23 8.16
N ILE A 79 1.68 -14.30 7.80
CA ILE A 79 0.70 -13.25 8.13
C ILE A 79 -0.05 -13.66 9.40
N ASN A 80 0.06 -12.84 10.44
CA ASN A 80 -0.76 -12.97 11.63
C ASN A 80 -2.09 -12.24 11.40
N THR A 81 -3.19 -12.95 11.51
CA THR A 81 -4.56 -12.46 11.28
C THR A 81 -5.34 -12.21 12.57
N ASP A 82 -4.72 -12.27 13.74
CA ASP A 82 -5.36 -12.01 15.04
C ASP A 82 -5.92 -10.57 15.12
N TYR A 83 -5.42 -9.67 14.28
CA TYR A 83 -5.86 -8.28 14.17
C TYR A 83 -6.76 -8.03 12.95
N VAL A 84 -7.26 -9.08 12.31
CA VAL A 84 -8.29 -8.97 11.26
C VAL A 84 -9.65 -9.15 11.91
N ASP A 85 -10.49 -8.12 11.82
CA ASP A 85 -11.85 -8.13 12.35
C ASP A 85 -12.82 -8.71 11.31
N PHE A 86 -13.51 -9.78 11.69
CA PHE A 86 -14.57 -10.38 10.90
C PHE A 86 -15.92 -9.92 11.42
N ARG A 87 -16.67 -9.18 10.62
CA ARG A 87 -17.94 -8.59 11.07
C ARG A 87 -19.09 -8.82 10.11
N ASN A 88 -20.29 -8.77 10.66
CA ASN A 88 -21.52 -8.88 9.89
C ASN A 88 -21.75 -7.62 9.04
N SER A 89 -21.02 -7.51 7.95
CA SER A 89 -21.07 -6.45 6.94
C SER A 89 -20.66 -7.03 5.60
N GLU A 90 -20.81 -6.25 4.53
CA GLU A 90 -20.26 -6.61 3.22
C GLU A 90 -18.74 -6.44 3.20
N THR A 91 -18.07 -7.27 2.43
CA THR A 91 -16.64 -7.19 2.16
C THR A 91 -16.33 -6.11 1.14
N SER A 92 -15.25 -5.38 1.34
CA SER A 92 -14.75 -4.41 0.36
C SER A 92 -14.34 -5.09 -0.95
N LYS A 93 -14.69 -4.47 -2.09
CA LYS A 93 -14.50 -5.03 -3.43
C LYS A 93 -13.86 -4.02 -4.35
N VAL A 94 -13.01 -4.50 -5.25
CA VAL A 94 -12.45 -3.71 -6.35
C VAL A 94 -12.76 -4.41 -7.66
N PHE A 95 -13.28 -3.67 -8.61
CA PHE A 95 -13.42 -4.07 -10.00
C PHE A 95 -12.37 -3.34 -10.79
N ALA A 96 -11.32 -4.04 -11.22
CA ALA A 96 -10.30 -3.52 -12.10
C ALA A 96 -10.72 -3.80 -13.55
N LEU A 97 -11.21 -2.79 -14.24
CA LEU A 97 -11.49 -2.86 -15.68
C LEU A 97 -10.17 -2.71 -16.41
N ILE A 98 -9.82 -3.66 -17.26
CA ILE A 98 -8.51 -3.73 -17.93
C ILE A 98 -8.76 -3.88 -19.44
N ASN A 99 -8.23 -2.93 -20.23
CA ASN A 99 -8.31 -3.00 -21.69
C ASN A 99 -7.11 -3.75 -22.30
N ASN A 100 -7.13 -3.92 -23.63
CA ASN A 100 -6.05 -4.59 -24.37
C ASN A 100 -4.70 -3.87 -24.25
N SER A 101 -4.70 -2.55 -24.07
CA SER A 101 -3.49 -1.73 -23.86
C SER A 101 -2.93 -1.82 -22.44
N LYS A 102 -3.55 -2.65 -21.56
CA LYS A 102 -3.22 -2.77 -20.13
C LYS A 102 -3.49 -1.52 -19.29
N GLU A 103 -4.16 -0.54 -19.86
CA GLU A 103 -4.73 0.54 -19.08
C GLU A 103 -5.81 -0.03 -18.16
N HIS A 104 -5.95 0.54 -16.98
CA HIS A 104 -6.91 0.05 -16.01
C HIS A 104 -7.66 1.19 -15.32
N LYS A 105 -8.91 0.89 -14.98
CA LYS A 105 -9.78 1.77 -14.19
C LYS A 105 -10.32 0.98 -13.01
N PHE A 106 -10.19 1.54 -11.81
CA PHE A 106 -10.74 0.93 -10.62
C PHE A 106 -12.13 1.48 -10.29
N LEU A 107 -13.04 0.56 -10.01
CA LEU A 107 -14.32 0.84 -9.35
C LEU A 107 -14.23 0.17 -7.96
N SER A 108 -14.14 0.98 -6.91
CA SER A 108 -13.95 0.47 -5.56
C SER A 108 -15.23 0.62 -4.75
N PHE A 109 -15.71 -0.49 -4.22
CA PHE A 109 -16.75 -0.54 -3.19
C PHE A 109 -16.06 -0.77 -1.85
N ARG A 110 -16.11 0.23 -0.95
CA ARG A 110 -15.51 0.16 0.36
C ARG A 110 -16.60 0.13 1.39
N CYS A 111 -16.75 -1.00 2.05
CA CYS A 111 -17.63 -1.11 3.19
C CYS A 111 -16.92 -0.52 4.41
N ASN A 112 -17.66 0.19 5.23
CA ASN A 112 -17.18 0.88 6.45
C ASN A 112 -16.44 -0.05 7.38
N ASN A 113 -15.17 -0.14 7.16
CA ASN A 113 -14.50 -1.34 7.48
C ASN A 113 -13.79 -1.31 8.78
N ILE A 114 -13.64 -0.24 9.51
CA ILE A 114 -12.62 -0.38 10.51
C ILE A 114 -13.14 0.08 11.87
N TYR A 115 -13.93 -0.76 12.49
CA TYR A 115 -14.23 -0.69 13.92
C TYR A 115 -13.33 -1.63 14.70
N LEU A 116 -12.02 -1.53 14.47
CA LEU A 116 -11.00 -2.37 15.11
C LEU A 116 -10.73 -2.00 16.57
N LYS A 117 -11.46 -1.04 17.12
CA LYS A 117 -11.18 -0.46 18.44
C LYS A 117 -11.01 -1.53 19.52
N LYS A 118 -11.89 -2.53 19.56
CA LYS A 118 -11.83 -3.62 20.55
C LYS A 118 -10.60 -4.54 20.35
N ILE A 119 -10.28 -4.87 19.10
CA ILE A 119 -9.12 -5.72 18.77
C ILE A 119 -7.82 -4.99 19.09
N LEU A 120 -7.80 -3.66 18.91
CA LEU A 120 -6.62 -2.84 19.15
C LEU A 120 -6.44 -2.36 20.59
N GLU A 121 -7.36 -2.65 21.50
CA GLU A 121 -7.23 -2.30 22.93
C GLU A 121 -5.92 -2.80 23.53
N ASN A 122 -5.52 -4.06 23.21
CA ASN A 122 -4.30 -4.69 23.70
C ASN A 122 -3.15 -4.67 22.68
N PHE A 123 -3.36 -4.04 21.52
CA PHE A 123 -2.32 -3.94 20.50
C PHE A 123 -1.22 -2.98 20.94
N LYS A 124 0.02 -3.45 20.87
CA LYS A 124 1.21 -2.69 21.29
C LYS A 124 2.20 -2.59 20.16
N ILE A 125 2.74 -1.42 19.98
CA ILE A 125 3.90 -1.16 19.12
C ILE A 125 5.09 -0.93 20.06
N GLN A 126 6.20 -1.59 19.79
CA GLN A 126 7.44 -1.45 20.55
C GLN A 126 8.42 -0.54 19.80
N LYS A 127 9.49 -0.15 20.48
CA LYS A 127 10.58 0.61 19.88
C LYS A 127 11.14 -0.11 18.64
N ASN A 128 11.28 0.62 17.55
CA ASN A 128 11.73 0.14 16.23
C ASN A 128 10.78 -0.82 15.50
N ASP A 129 9.58 -1.09 16.03
CA ASP A 129 8.58 -1.79 15.22
C ASP A 129 8.15 -0.91 14.05
N PHE A 130 7.89 -1.53 12.92
CA PHE A 130 7.31 -0.83 11.76
C PHE A 130 5.78 -0.80 11.86
N LEU A 131 5.23 0.37 11.62
CA LEU A 131 3.83 0.58 11.31
C LEU A 131 3.74 1.11 9.88
N HIS A 132 3.26 0.30 8.96
CA HIS A 132 2.94 0.71 7.61
C HIS A 132 1.44 0.96 7.48
N ILE A 133 1.06 2.12 6.96
CA ILE A 133 -0.34 2.51 6.76
C ILE A 133 -0.56 2.80 5.28
N SER A 134 -1.56 2.14 4.70
CA SER A 134 -2.08 2.51 3.39
C SER A 134 -2.87 3.82 3.47
N GLY A 135 -2.61 4.75 2.58
CA GLY A 135 -3.30 6.05 2.50
C GLY A 135 -4.80 5.95 2.30
N TYR A 136 -5.28 4.82 1.80
CA TYR A 136 -6.71 4.53 1.72
C TYR A 136 -7.40 4.50 3.09
N SER A 137 -6.67 4.22 4.17
CA SER A 137 -7.18 4.23 5.54
C SER A 137 -7.51 5.63 6.09
N PHE A 138 -7.32 6.68 5.31
CA PHE A 138 -7.70 8.04 5.68
C PHE A 138 -8.93 8.55 4.91
N GLN A 139 -9.59 7.70 4.13
CA GLN A 139 -10.71 8.12 3.28
C GLN A 139 -12.01 8.32 4.05
N ASP A 140 -12.27 7.51 5.07
CA ASP A 140 -13.46 7.62 5.90
C ASP A 140 -13.11 7.99 7.34
N SER A 141 -14.08 8.53 8.06
CA SER A 141 -13.88 9.05 9.42
C SER A 141 -13.45 7.98 10.43
N ASN A 142 -13.97 6.77 10.32
CA ASN A 142 -13.68 5.69 11.27
C ASN A 142 -12.25 5.16 11.05
N SER A 143 -11.88 4.89 9.81
CA SER A 143 -10.54 4.47 9.44
C SER A 143 -9.50 5.52 9.82
N LYS A 144 -9.83 6.81 9.63
CA LYS A 144 -8.97 7.94 10.03
C LYS A 144 -8.73 7.97 11.54
N ILE A 145 -9.77 7.74 12.35
CA ILE A 145 -9.61 7.67 13.82
C ILE A 145 -8.65 6.56 14.21
N ILE A 146 -8.81 5.37 13.63
CA ILE A 146 -7.93 4.23 13.92
C ILE A 146 -6.51 4.47 13.40
N SER A 147 -6.36 5.07 12.21
CA SER A 147 -5.04 5.48 11.70
C SER A 147 -4.32 6.38 12.71
N ASN A 148 -5.01 7.38 13.24
CA ASN A 148 -4.44 8.32 14.20
C ASN A 148 -4.08 7.63 15.52
N ASP A 149 -4.94 6.76 16.06
CA ASP A 149 -4.66 5.97 17.28
C ASP A 149 -3.42 5.08 17.11
N LEU A 150 -3.28 4.42 15.97
CA LEU A 150 -2.11 3.58 15.66
C LEU A 150 -0.83 4.43 15.50
N ILE A 151 -0.94 5.59 14.85
CA ILE A 151 0.19 6.52 14.69
C ILE A 151 0.63 7.04 16.05
N GLU A 152 -0.31 7.43 16.92
CA GLU A 152 0.01 7.88 18.29
C GLU A 152 0.74 6.78 19.07
N LYS A 153 0.23 5.54 19.05
CA LYS A 153 0.90 4.39 19.67
C LYS A 153 2.30 4.17 19.09
N CYS A 154 2.46 4.29 17.78
CA CYS A 154 3.75 4.13 17.10
C CYS A 154 4.74 5.20 17.57
N LYS A 155 4.33 6.46 17.54
CA LYS A 155 5.23 7.59 17.87
C LYS A 155 5.57 7.64 19.35
N THR A 156 4.61 7.40 20.24
CA THR A 156 4.82 7.36 21.69
C THR A 156 5.84 6.29 22.08
N ASN A 157 5.87 5.17 21.36
CA ASN A 157 6.78 4.06 21.66
C ASN A 157 8.04 4.03 20.77
N SER A 158 8.34 5.11 20.06
CA SER A 158 9.50 5.18 19.14
C SER A 158 9.49 4.11 18.06
N GLY A 159 8.32 3.77 17.56
CA GLY A 159 8.14 2.96 16.35
C GLY A 159 8.45 3.76 15.10
N ILE A 160 8.55 3.08 13.98
CA ILE A 160 8.86 3.62 12.65
C ILE A 160 7.58 3.68 11.83
N LEU A 161 7.15 4.89 11.47
CA LEU A 161 5.95 5.14 10.67
C LEU A 161 6.27 5.17 9.18
N SER A 162 5.60 4.33 8.43
CA SER A 162 5.65 4.28 6.97
C SER A 162 4.26 4.51 6.38
N ILE A 163 4.15 5.36 5.38
CA ILE A 163 2.87 5.62 4.69
C ILE A 163 3.09 5.52 3.16
N ASP A 164 2.23 4.74 2.52
CA ASP A 164 2.05 4.74 1.07
C ASP A 164 0.75 5.50 0.76
N PRO A 165 0.82 6.75 0.24
CA PRO A 165 -0.36 7.54 0.01
C PRO A 165 -1.20 6.95 -1.13
N SER A 166 -2.50 7.21 -1.06
CA SER A 166 -3.40 7.07 -2.20
C SER A 166 -3.65 8.43 -2.82
N LEU A 167 -4.21 8.45 -4.02
CA LEU A 167 -4.61 9.69 -4.70
C LEU A 167 -5.56 10.54 -3.83
N ASN A 168 -6.49 9.90 -3.11
CA ASN A 168 -7.40 10.60 -2.22
C ASN A 168 -6.68 11.15 -0.98
N TYR A 169 -5.75 10.39 -0.41
CA TYR A 169 -4.89 10.88 0.67
C TYR A 169 -4.11 12.12 0.20
N ALA A 170 -3.54 12.08 -1.00
CA ALA A 170 -2.78 13.18 -1.57
C ALA A 170 -3.64 14.45 -1.73
N LYS A 171 -4.84 14.32 -2.29
CA LYS A 171 -5.78 15.45 -2.46
C LYS A 171 -6.21 16.09 -1.13
N ASN A 172 -6.27 15.31 -0.06
CA ASN A 172 -6.69 15.76 1.27
C ASN A 172 -5.51 15.98 2.24
N PHE A 173 -4.30 15.86 1.78
CA PHE A 173 -3.09 15.87 2.62
C PHE A 173 -2.98 17.08 3.54
N ASN A 174 -3.26 18.27 3.05
CA ASN A 174 -3.16 19.51 3.83
C ASN A 174 -4.30 19.69 4.85
N SER A 175 -5.42 18.97 4.70
CA SER A 175 -6.53 18.95 5.65
C SER A 175 -6.37 17.87 6.73
N ILE A 176 -5.36 17.03 6.62
CA ILE A 176 -5.02 16.05 7.64
C ILE A 176 -4.16 16.76 8.69
N GLU A 177 -4.76 17.09 9.82
CA GLU A 177 -4.01 17.61 10.96
C GLU A 177 -3.02 16.56 11.43
N ARG A 178 -1.73 16.96 11.48
CA ARG A 178 -0.64 16.06 11.86
C ARG A 178 0.34 16.80 12.76
N ASP A 179 0.54 16.26 13.95
CA ASP A 179 1.62 16.67 14.85
C ASP A 179 2.68 15.58 15.01
N TYR A 180 2.91 14.80 13.94
CA TYR A 180 3.89 13.71 13.91
C TYR A 180 4.76 13.75 12.65
N CYS A 181 5.96 13.18 12.77
CA CYS A 181 6.84 12.95 11.62
C CYS A 181 6.51 11.61 10.97
N ILE A 182 6.52 11.58 9.63
CA ILE A 182 6.50 10.36 8.84
C ILE A 182 7.94 9.95 8.58
N ASP A 183 8.31 8.71 8.96
CA ASP A 183 9.69 8.25 8.79
C ASP A 183 9.98 7.84 7.35
N TYR A 184 9.01 7.16 6.69
CA TYR A 184 9.10 6.75 5.28
C TYR A 184 7.80 7.05 4.55
N PHE A 185 7.90 7.71 3.41
CA PHE A 185 6.76 8.11 2.60
C PHE A 185 7.00 7.72 1.14
N PHE A 186 6.04 6.99 0.55
CA PHE A 186 6.20 6.35 -0.75
C PHE A 186 5.19 6.86 -1.80
N PRO A 187 5.14 8.15 -2.11
CA PRO A 187 4.23 8.63 -3.13
C PRO A 187 4.70 8.21 -4.53
N ASN A 188 3.75 8.03 -5.45
CA ASN A 188 4.08 8.10 -6.86
C ASN A 188 4.24 9.57 -7.30
N GLN A 189 4.65 9.79 -8.56
CA GLN A 189 4.89 11.13 -9.09
C GLN A 189 3.65 12.02 -9.06
N GLU A 190 2.49 11.48 -9.37
CA GLU A 190 1.22 12.21 -9.36
C GLU A 190 0.83 12.63 -7.94
N GLU A 191 0.91 11.71 -7.00
CA GLU A 191 0.61 11.96 -5.58
C GLU A 191 1.56 12.99 -4.98
N ALA A 192 2.87 12.87 -5.26
CA ALA A 192 3.87 13.85 -4.85
C ALA A 192 3.57 15.24 -5.42
N SER A 193 3.18 15.30 -6.70
CA SER A 193 2.81 16.55 -7.37
C SER A 193 1.57 17.20 -6.75
N ILE A 194 0.54 16.43 -6.45
CA ILE A 194 -0.69 16.92 -5.82
C ILE A 194 -0.40 17.49 -4.43
N ILE A 195 0.39 16.78 -3.60
CA ILE A 195 0.69 17.22 -2.25
C ILE A 195 1.58 18.47 -2.23
N SER A 196 2.54 18.54 -3.13
CA SER A 196 3.52 19.63 -3.19
C SER A 196 3.04 20.84 -4.01
N GLY A 197 2.14 20.62 -4.95
CA GLY A 197 1.70 21.63 -5.93
C GLY A 197 2.68 21.82 -7.10
N VAL A 198 3.72 20.97 -7.22
CA VAL A 198 4.73 21.08 -8.31
C VAL A 198 4.97 19.71 -8.95
N SER A 199 5.22 19.68 -10.25
CA SER A 199 5.40 18.43 -11.02
C SER A 199 6.84 17.88 -10.96
N ASN A 200 7.81 18.72 -10.65
CA ASN A 200 9.20 18.29 -10.52
C ASN A 200 9.40 17.52 -9.22
N TYR A 201 9.85 16.28 -9.30
CA TYR A 201 9.97 15.37 -8.15
C TYR A 201 11.02 15.84 -7.13
N GLU A 202 12.09 16.54 -7.56
CA GLU A 202 13.11 17.05 -6.64
C GLU A 202 12.58 18.23 -5.81
N GLU A 203 11.82 19.12 -6.45
CA GLU A 203 11.15 20.23 -5.77
C GLU A 203 10.01 19.71 -4.88
N SER A 204 9.24 18.74 -5.36
CA SER A 204 8.23 18.05 -4.56
C SER A 204 8.83 17.50 -3.27
N ALA A 205 9.96 16.80 -3.35
CA ALA A 205 10.62 16.23 -2.18
C ALA A 205 11.06 17.31 -1.19
N LYS A 206 11.57 18.48 -1.64
CA LYS A 206 11.92 19.60 -0.75
C LYS A 206 10.70 20.11 0.02
N ILE A 207 9.56 20.26 -0.68
CA ILE A 207 8.30 20.72 -0.07
C ILE A 207 7.77 19.66 0.92
N LEU A 208 7.85 18.38 0.58
CA LEU A 208 7.43 17.29 1.45
C LEU A 208 8.29 17.21 2.73
N HIS A 209 9.60 17.49 2.65
CA HIS A 209 10.44 17.56 3.85
C HIS A 209 9.97 18.66 4.82
N ALA A 210 9.57 19.83 4.30
CA ALA A 210 9.00 20.90 5.12
C ALA A 210 7.69 20.49 5.82
N LYS A 211 7.05 19.40 5.38
CA LYS A 211 5.84 18.82 5.97
C LYS A 211 6.10 17.71 6.99
N LYS A 212 7.29 17.69 7.63
CA LYS A 212 7.70 16.69 8.63
C LYS A 212 7.80 15.26 8.07
N ILE A 213 8.32 15.09 6.86
CA ILE A 213 8.58 13.77 6.26
C ILE A 213 10.09 13.57 6.16
N ASN A 214 10.62 12.51 6.79
CA ASN A 214 12.06 12.28 6.94
C ASN A 214 12.69 11.65 5.68
N ASN A 215 12.14 10.55 5.21
CA ASN A 215 12.61 9.87 4.00
C ASN A 215 11.47 9.81 2.98
N ILE A 216 11.73 10.30 1.80
CA ILE A 216 10.77 10.40 0.71
C ILE A 216 11.26 9.54 -0.45
N ILE A 217 10.42 8.64 -0.92
CA ILE A 217 10.73 7.74 -2.03
C ILE A 217 9.63 7.92 -3.09
N ILE A 218 9.90 8.77 -4.09
CA ILE A 218 8.94 9.06 -5.16
C ILE A 218 9.14 8.03 -6.27
N THR A 219 8.14 7.18 -6.50
CA THR A 219 8.16 6.21 -7.59
C THR A 219 7.82 6.89 -8.92
N LEU A 220 8.59 6.59 -9.98
CA LEU A 220 8.52 7.22 -11.31
C LEU A 220 8.23 6.19 -12.41
N GLY A 221 7.64 5.05 -12.06
CA GLY A 221 7.35 3.96 -12.99
C GLY A 221 8.63 3.43 -13.67
N ASN A 222 8.60 3.35 -14.99
CA ASN A 222 9.76 2.90 -15.80
C ASN A 222 10.98 3.83 -15.71
N ASN A 223 10.87 5.00 -15.07
CA ASN A 223 12.00 5.89 -14.82
C ASN A 223 12.69 5.61 -13.46
N GLY A 224 12.21 4.61 -12.70
CA GLY A 224 12.78 4.22 -11.43
C GLY A 224 12.17 4.96 -10.24
N CYS A 225 12.99 5.45 -9.32
CA CYS A 225 12.50 6.23 -8.18
C CYS A 225 13.51 7.28 -7.71
N TYR A 226 13.00 8.34 -7.13
CA TYR A 226 13.82 9.38 -6.49
C TYR A 226 13.76 9.24 -4.97
N PHE A 227 14.90 9.00 -4.34
CA PHE A 227 15.05 8.99 -2.90
C PHE A 227 15.56 10.32 -2.40
N SER A 228 15.00 10.83 -1.30
CA SER A 228 15.44 12.07 -0.65
C SER A 228 15.31 11.97 0.87
N ASN A 229 16.36 12.35 1.57
CA ASN A 229 16.35 12.66 2.99
C ASN A 229 17.32 13.84 3.29
N SER A 230 17.59 14.12 4.56
CA SER A 230 18.48 15.22 4.97
C SER A 230 19.92 15.08 4.49
N PHE A 231 20.38 13.85 4.20
CA PHE A 231 21.78 13.54 3.90
C PHE A 231 22.00 13.06 2.47
N HIS A 232 20.98 12.51 1.84
CA HIS A 232 21.12 11.82 0.57
C HIS A 232 19.95 12.14 -0.36
N ARG A 233 20.27 12.45 -1.62
CA ARG A 233 19.29 12.69 -2.69
C ARG A 233 19.82 12.08 -3.97
N LYS A 234 19.06 11.11 -4.52
CA LYS A 234 19.51 10.39 -5.72
C LYS A 234 18.33 9.83 -6.50
N LEU A 235 18.43 9.96 -7.82
CA LEU A 235 17.57 9.23 -8.75
C LEU A 235 18.18 7.84 -8.99
N TYR A 236 17.39 6.81 -8.76
CA TYR A 236 17.76 5.42 -9.00
C TYR A 236 17.02 4.88 -10.23
N LYS A 237 17.75 4.21 -11.09
CA LYS A 237 17.14 3.51 -12.22
C LYS A 237 16.33 2.30 -11.76
N PRO A 238 15.31 1.87 -12.52
CA PRO A 238 14.57 0.66 -12.20
C PRO A 238 15.47 -0.56 -12.31
N HIS A 239 15.11 -1.64 -11.61
CA HIS A 239 15.81 -2.92 -11.71
C HIS A 239 15.80 -3.47 -13.16
N SER A 240 14.62 -3.39 -13.79
CA SER A 240 14.41 -3.68 -15.21
C SER A 240 13.14 -2.94 -15.67
N ILE A 241 13.04 -2.71 -16.96
CA ILE A 241 11.86 -2.12 -17.59
C ILE A 241 10.92 -3.26 -17.99
N CYS A 242 9.66 -3.13 -17.68
CA CYS A 242 8.63 -4.09 -18.04
C CYS A 242 7.62 -3.40 -18.94
N ASP A 243 7.81 -3.54 -20.23
CA ASP A 243 6.88 -2.99 -21.21
C ASP A 243 5.65 -3.91 -21.33
N HIS A 244 4.48 -3.30 -21.43
CA HIS A 244 3.19 -3.98 -21.62
C HIS A 244 2.71 -4.89 -20.47
N SER A 245 3.20 -4.72 -19.25
CA SER A 245 2.73 -5.46 -18.08
C SER A 245 1.68 -4.67 -17.31
N LEU A 246 0.75 -5.39 -16.69
CA LEU A 246 -0.17 -4.81 -15.74
C LEU A 246 0.59 -4.50 -14.43
N THR A 247 0.54 -3.25 -14.00
CA THR A 247 1.34 -2.76 -12.85
C THR A 247 0.57 -2.69 -11.53
N ILE A 248 -0.65 -3.23 -11.48
CA ILE A 248 -1.49 -3.25 -10.27
C ILE A 248 -0.76 -4.01 -9.15
N GLY A 249 -0.57 -3.38 -7.99
CA GLY A 249 0.14 -3.94 -6.85
C GLY A 249 1.66 -3.84 -6.89
N ALA A 250 2.23 -3.26 -7.97
CA ALA A 250 3.69 -3.05 -8.08
C ALA A 250 4.21 -2.07 -7.01
N GLY A 251 3.48 -0.99 -6.73
CA GLY A 251 3.80 -0.02 -5.68
C GLY A 251 3.84 -0.66 -4.30
N ASP A 252 2.83 -1.46 -3.97
CA ASP A 252 2.77 -2.17 -2.68
C ASP A 252 3.96 -3.11 -2.50
N ASN A 253 4.36 -3.83 -3.56
CA ASN A 253 5.52 -4.73 -3.54
C ASN A 253 6.85 -3.97 -3.53
N PHE A 254 6.92 -2.78 -4.13
CA PHE A 254 8.06 -1.88 -3.98
C PHE A 254 8.24 -1.48 -2.51
N VAL A 255 7.17 -1.09 -1.84
CA VAL A 255 7.18 -0.76 -0.40
C VAL A 255 7.62 -1.96 0.43
N ALA A 256 7.07 -3.15 0.15
CA ALA A 256 7.45 -4.38 0.84
C ALA A 256 8.96 -4.67 0.72
N GLY A 257 9.51 -4.60 -0.49
CA GLY A 257 10.94 -4.78 -0.75
C GLY A 257 11.82 -3.77 -0.02
N PHE A 258 11.39 -2.51 0.02
CA PHE A 258 12.10 -1.46 0.75
C PHE A 258 12.12 -1.71 2.27
N ILE A 259 10.95 -1.97 2.86
CA ILE A 259 10.81 -2.23 4.30
C ILE A 259 11.60 -3.48 4.69
N SER A 260 11.52 -4.56 3.90
CA SER A 260 12.28 -5.79 4.12
C SER A 260 13.79 -5.54 4.20
N ALA A 261 14.35 -4.83 3.23
CA ALA A 261 15.78 -4.49 3.21
C ALA A 261 16.16 -3.57 4.37
N LYS A 262 15.27 -2.62 4.72
CA LYS A 262 15.50 -1.70 5.84
C LYS A 262 15.56 -2.40 7.19
N ILE A 263 14.70 -3.37 7.43
CA ILE A 263 14.70 -4.20 8.65
C ILE A 263 15.99 -5.01 8.75
N ASN A 264 16.51 -5.46 7.61
CA ASN A 264 17.78 -6.17 7.51
C ASN A 264 19.01 -5.23 7.56
N GLN A 265 18.80 -3.94 7.89
CA GLN A 265 19.83 -2.91 8.07
C GLN A 265 20.67 -2.61 6.81
N PHE A 266 20.12 -2.86 5.64
CA PHE A 266 20.77 -2.56 4.37
C PHE A 266 20.90 -1.03 4.17
N SER A 267 21.87 -0.63 3.36
CA SER A 267 22.05 0.77 2.93
C SER A 267 20.84 1.26 2.14
N VAL A 268 20.68 2.57 2.01
CA VAL A 268 19.59 3.16 1.21
C VAL A 268 19.59 2.63 -0.22
N GLU A 269 20.79 2.49 -0.81
CA GLU A 269 20.93 1.99 -2.18
C GLU A 269 20.42 0.55 -2.31
N GLU A 270 20.80 -0.32 -1.39
CA GLU A 270 20.33 -1.71 -1.35
C GLU A 270 18.83 -1.79 -1.07
N CYS A 271 18.29 -0.91 -0.20
CA CYS A 271 16.84 -0.82 0.04
C CYS A 271 16.07 -0.47 -1.25
N VAL A 272 16.55 0.51 -2.00
CA VAL A 272 15.91 0.91 -3.28
C VAL A 272 16.05 -0.19 -4.35
N GLN A 273 17.21 -0.84 -4.42
CA GLN A 273 17.40 -1.97 -5.35
C GLN A 273 16.48 -3.15 -5.01
N SER A 274 16.36 -3.50 -3.74
CA SER A 274 15.44 -4.54 -3.25
C SER A 274 13.99 -4.18 -3.57
N ALA A 275 13.58 -2.94 -3.33
CA ALA A 275 12.26 -2.43 -3.65
C ALA A 275 11.94 -2.55 -5.14
N SER A 276 12.85 -2.05 -5.99
CA SER A 276 12.68 -2.09 -7.45
C SER A 276 12.64 -3.53 -7.99
N LYS A 277 13.48 -4.42 -7.43
CA LYS A 277 13.46 -5.84 -7.78
C LYS A 277 12.16 -6.50 -7.38
N SER A 278 11.68 -6.25 -6.16
CA SER A 278 10.42 -6.82 -5.67
C SER A 278 9.22 -6.42 -6.52
N ALA A 279 9.14 -5.14 -6.90
CA ALA A 279 8.10 -4.67 -7.82
C ALA A 279 8.19 -5.35 -9.19
N PHE A 280 9.39 -5.49 -9.74
CA PHE A 280 9.63 -6.16 -11.02
C PHE A 280 9.26 -7.65 -10.96
N ASP A 281 9.72 -8.36 -9.94
CA ASP A 281 9.43 -9.79 -9.75
C ASP A 281 7.90 -10.01 -9.59
N TYR A 282 7.22 -9.14 -8.88
CA TYR A 282 5.76 -9.20 -8.75
C TYR A 282 5.06 -9.03 -10.09
N ILE A 283 5.41 -8.01 -10.89
CA ILE A 283 4.81 -7.76 -12.21
C ILE A 283 5.04 -8.93 -13.15
N THR A 284 6.24 -9.51 -13.14
CA THR A 284 6.62 -10.61 -14.06
C THR A 284 6.06 -11.96 -13.62
N ASN A 285 6.00 -12.25 -12.32
CA ASN A 285 5.50 -13.51 -11.78
C ASN A 285 3.97 -13.52 -11.63
N SER A 286 3.36 -12.36 -11.37
CA SER A 286 1.91 -12.20 -11.29
C SER A 286 1.23 -12.13 -12.65
N ASN A 287 2.00 -12.23 -13.75
CA ASN A 287 1.45 -12.40 -15.07
C ASN A 287 0.60 -13.67 -15.10
N TYR A 288 -0.54 -13.58 -14.45
CA TYR A 288 -1.74 -14.32 -14.74
C TYR A 288 -1.52 -15.80 -15.11
N LYS A 289 -1.00 -16.57 -14.16
CA LYS A 289 -1.26 -18.01 -14.14
C LYS A 289 -2.71 -18.25 -13.78
#